data_6b8dcc720824dfb80b83b0be4ab6266d
#
_entry.id   6b8dcc720824dfb80b83b0be4ab6266d
#
_cell.length_a   1.000
_cell.length_b   1.000
_cell.length_c   1.000
_cell.angle_alpha   90.00
_cell.angle_beta   90.00
_cell.angle_gamma   90.00
#
_symmetry.space_group_name_H-M   'P 1'
#
loop_
_entity.id
_entity.type
_entity.pdbx_description
1 polymer ?
#
loop_
_entity_poly.entity_id
_entity_poly.type
_entity_poly.pdbx_seq_one_letter_code
_entity_poly.pdbx_strand_id
1 'polypeptide(L)'
;MNPSQADAYLRRIGAARPQHPTVEALRELHLRHLRTVPFENLSIHLGEEIVLEEERLLDKVVGRRRGGFCYELNGAFGALLTALGYEVELLAGRVYGDEGRLGIPYDHLALRVRTADGADWLADVGFGAHSHFPLSLAERGEQTDPGGTFRVTEAGPDPAGVTGTAGPGSAAGGADLDVLRNGGPQYRLETRPRALADFTGGAWWHSTSPRSHFTRSLVCSRLTEDGGRLTLSGRVLTTTAPDGRKETREPATDEEVLALYREEFGIEPAVVPTVRQRGQVG
;
A
#
# COMPACT_ATOMS: atom_id res chain seq x y z
N MET A 1 8.13 -15.40 -8.48
CA MET A 1 7.08 -15.36 -9.54
C MET A 1 7.66 -15.89 -10.85
N ASN A 2 6.96 -16.81 -11.54
CA ASN A 2 7.38 -17.30 -12.87
C ASN A 2 6.88 -16.38 -14.01
N PRO A 3 7.39 -16.53 -15.25
CA PRO A 3 7.02 -15.64 -16.37
C PRO A 3 5.52 -15.60 -16.67
N SER A 4 4.81 -16.73 -16.61
CA SER A 4 3.37 -16.79 -16.89
C SER A 4 2.54 -16.06 -15.80
N GLN A 5 2.97 -16.14 -14.55
CA GLN A 5 2.36 -15.40 -13.44
C GLN A 5 2.59 -13.90 -13.60
N ALA A 6 3.80 -13.47 -14.00
CA ALA A 6 4.09 -12.07 -14.30
C ALA A 6 3.22 -11.54 -15.46
N ASP A 7 3.04 -12.31 -16.55
CA ASP A 7 2.14 -11.93 -17.65
C ASP A 7 0.67 -11.85 -17.20
N ALA A 8 0.24 -12.75 -16.32
CA ALA A 8 -1.12 -12.68 -15.74
C ALA A 8 -1.31 -11.42 -14.88
N TYR A 9 -0.29 -11.05 -14.11
CA TYR A 9 -0.33 -9.82 -13.32
C TYR A 9 -0.35 -8.57 -14.21
N LEU A 10 0.50 -8.52 -15.24
CA LEU A 10 0.50 -7.42 -16.22
C LEU A 10 -0.87 -7.27 -16.90
N ARG A 11 -1.49 -8.39 -17.31
CA ARG A 11 -2.88 -8.36 -17.85
C ARG A 11 -3.88 -7.86 -16.80
N ARG A 12 -3.72 -8.23 -15.51
CA ARG A 12 -4.61 -7.77 -14.43
C ARG A 12 -4.59 -6.26 -14.29
N ILE A 13 -3.41 -5.62 -14.43
CA ILE A 13 -3.24 -4.17 -14.30
C ILE A 13 -3.31 -3.43 -15.65
N GLY A 14 -3.51 -4.14 -16.77
CA GLY A 14 -3.58 -3.55 -18.11
C GLY A 14 -2.25 -2.95 -18.58
N ALA A 15 -1.11 -3.48 -18.12
CA ALA A 15 0.22 -3.02 -18.50
C ALA A 15 0.89 -3.95 -19.53
N ALA A 16 1.71 -3.36 -20.41
CA ALA A 16 2.61 -4.13 -21.27
C ALA A 16 3.87 -4.56 -20.48
N ARG A 17 4.48 -5.68 -20.89
CA ARG A 17 5.76 -6.10 -20.34
C ARG A 17 6.86 -5.12 -20.78
N PRO A 18 7.57 -4.47 -19.86
CA PRO A 18 8.68 -3.59 -20.23
C PRO A 18 9.86 -4.41 -20.77
N GLN A 19 10.59 -3.82 -21.70
CA GLN A 19 11.82 -4.43 -22.25
C GLN A 19 12.99 -4.31 -21.28
N HIS A 20 13.03 -3.22 -20.50
CA HIS A 20 14.08 -2.94 -19.54
C HIS A 20 13.46 -2.35 -18.26
N PRO A 21 14.07 -2.58 -17.08
CA PRO A 21 13.60 -2.06 -15.80
C PRO A 21 13.96 -0.58 -15.62
N THR A 22 13.34 0.30 -16.44
CA THR A 22 13.56 1.75 -16.40
C THR A 22 12.60 2.44 -15.44
N VAL A 23 12.87 3.70 -15.10
CA VAL A 23 11.99 4.50 -14.24
C VAL A 23 10.65 4.79 -14.92
N GLU A 24 10.62 5.00 -16.24
CA GLU A 24 9.37 5.22 -17.00
C GLU A 24 8.46 3.99 -16.92
N ALA A 25 9.04 2.80 -17.10
CA ALA A 25 8.30 1.55 -16.96
C ALA A 25 7.81 1.35 -15.51
N LEU A 26 8.64 1.66 -14.50
CA LEU A 26 8.23 1.60 -13.10
C LEU A 26 7.07 2.56 -12.81
N ARG A 27 7.11 3.79 -13.33
CA ARG A 27 6.03 4.77 -13.18
C ARG A 27 4.72 4.28 -13.80
N GLU A 28 4.78 3.70 -14.99
CA GLU A 28 3.59 3.14 -15.67
C GLU A 28 3.02 1.96 -14.88
N LEU A 29 3.84 1.00 -14.45
CA LEU A 29 3.40 -0.15 -13.66
C LEU A 29 2.77 0.28 -12.34
N HIS A 30 3.37 1.23 -11.64
CA HIS A 30 2.88 1.78 -10.37
C HIS A 30 1.50 2.42 -10.55
N LEU A 31 1.37 3.32 -11.54
CA LEU A 31 0.11 4.01 -11.82
C LEU A 31 -1.00 3.02 -12.22
N ARG A 32 -0.69 2.06 -13.11
CA ARG A 32 -1.64 1.02 -13.53
C ARG A 32 -2.11 0.17 -12.36
N HIS A 33 -1.19 -0.18 -11.47
CA HIS A 33 -1.53 -0.92 -10.26
C HIS A 33 -2.54 -0.13 -9.40
N LEU A 34 -2.24 1.13 -9.08
CA LEU A 34 -3.11 1.98 -8.25
C LEU A 34 -4.50 2.20 -8.84
N ARG A 35 -4.63 2.21 -10.17
CA ARG A 35 -5.90 2.37 -10.88
C ARG A 35 -6.73 1.09 -10.91
N THR A 36 -6.09 -0.08 -10.81
CA THR A 36 -6.74 -1.36 -11.10
C THR A 36 -6.90 -2.24 -9.86
N VAL A 37 -5.92 -2.22 -8.95
CA VAL A 37 -5.92 -3.07 -7.76
C VAL A 37 -6.28 -2.20 -6.55
N PRO A 38 -7.46 -2.38 -5.94
CA PRO A 38 -7.87 -1.53 -4.84
C PRO A 38 -7.10 -1.81 -3.57
N PHE A 39 -6.85 -0.77 -2.78
CA PHE A 39 -6.52 -0.89 -1.38
C PHE A 39 -7.78 -1.29 -0.62
N GLU A 40 -7.78 -2.43 0.08
CA GLU A 40 -8.94 -2.91 0.81
C GLU A 40 -8.57 -3.75 2.04
N ASN A 41 -9.46 -3.78 3.01
CA ASN A 41 -9.33 -4.60 4.21
C ASN A 41 -10.47 -5.63 4.38
N LEU A 42 -11.10 -6.03 3.28
CA LEU A 42 -12.27 -6.93 3.29
C LEU A 42 -11.96 -8.28 3.94
N SER A 43 -10.77 -8.84 3.73
CA SER A 43 -10.38 -10.14 4.31
C SER A 43 -10.50 -10.15 5.84
N ILE A 44 -10.20 -9.03 6.51
CA ILE A 44 -10.34 -8.88 7.96
C ILE A 44 -11.80 -9.05 8.40
N HIS A 45 -12.71 -8.44 7.65
CA HIS A 45 -14.13 -8.41 7.99
C HIS A 45 -14.89 -9.65 7.50
N LEU A 46 -14.42 -10.29 6.43
CA LEU A 46 -14.94 -11.57 5.94
C LEU A 46 -14.38 -12.77 6.72
N GLY A 47 -13.39 -12.55 7.61
CA GLY A 47 -12.76 -13.62 8.38
C GLY A 47 -11.83 -14.50 7.54
N GLU A 48 -11.33 -13.98 6.43
CA GLU A 48 -10.34 -14.65 5.59
C GLU A 48 -8.95 -14.50 6.19
N GLU A 49 -8.16 -15.56 6.14
CA GLU A 49 -6.79 -15.52 6.58
C GLU A 49 -5.92 -14.70 5.64
N ILE A 50 -5.06 -13.85 6.22
CA ILE A 50 -4.06 -13.07 5.48
C ILE A 50 -2.72 -13.78 5.61
N VAL A 51 -2.25 -14.34 4.50
CA VAL A 51 -1.00 -15.11 4.44
C VAL A 51 0.00 -14.37 3.56
N LEU A 52 1.13 -13.97 4.15
CA LEU A 52 2.19 -13.23 3.46
C LEU A 52 3.17 -14.19 2.79
N GLU A 53 2.68 -14.91 1.80
CA GLU A 53 3.44 -15.79 0.92
C GLU A 53 3.17 -15.40 -0.54
N GLU A 54 4.20 -15.37 -1.37
CA GLU A 54 4.11 -14.88 -2.75
C GLU A 54 2.95 -15.53 -3.54
N GLU A 55 2.82 -16.85 -3.45
CA GLU A 55 1.77 -17.61 -4.14
C GLU A 55 0.36 -17.19 -3.71
N ARG A 56 0.17 -16.98 -2.40
CA ARG A 56 -1.11 -16.56 -1.81
C ARG A 56 -1.45 -15.12 -2.21
N LEU A 57 -0.46 -14.23 -2.23
CA LEU A 57 -0.63 -12.84 -2.68
C LEU A 57 -1.01 -12.77 -4.16
N LEU A 58 -0.36 -13.58 -5.00
CA LEU A 58 -0.68 -13.67 -6.43
C LEU A 58 -2.07 -14.25 -6.68
N ASP A 59 -2.44 -15.33 -5.99
CA ASP A 59 -3.79 -15.87 -6.06
C ASP A 59 -4.83 -14.80 -5.72
N LYS A 60 -4.61 -14.06 -4.63
CA LYS A 60 -5.54 -13.01 -4.20
C LYS A 60 -5.64 -11.87 -5.23
N VAL A 61 -4.51 -11.28 -5.61
CA VAL A 61 -4.47 -10.07 -6.46
C VAL A 61 -4.81 -10.38 -7.91
N VAL A 62 -4.30 -11.48 -8.44
CA VAL A 62 -4.42 -11.84 -9.86
C VAL A 62 -5.55 -12.85 -10.07
N GLY A 63 -5.53 -13.97 -9.37
CA GLY A 63 -6.50 -15.07 -9.53
C GLY A 63 -7.91 -14.65 -9.13
N ARG A 64 -8.09 -14.20 -7.89
CA ARG A 64 -9.38 -13.77 -7.33
C ARG A 64 -9.71 -12.30 -7.61
N ARG A 65 -8.84 -11.57 -8.31
CA ARG A 65 -9.00 -10.16 -8.66
C ARG A 65 -9.30 -9.23 -7.48
N ARG A 66 -8.85 -9.63 -6.28
CA ARG A 66 -8.98 -8.85 -5.04
C ARG A 66 -7.90 -7.78 -4.96
N GLY A 67 -8.00 -6.93 -3.97
CA GLY A 67 -6.95 -6.07 -3.48
C GLY A 67 -6.35 -6.58 -2.17
N GLY A 68 -5.99 -5.67 -1.30
CA GLY A 68 -5.45 -5.93 0.02
C GLY A 68 -4.95 -4.66 0.68
N PHE A 69 -4.30 -4.78 1.81
CA PHE A 69 -3.62 -3.66 2.46
C PHE A 69 -2.10 -3.68 2.16
N CYS A 70 -1.32 -2.81 2.80
CA CYS A 70 0.06 -2.54 2.40
C CYS A 70 0.94 -3.78 2.20
N TYR A 71 0.86 -4.76 3.10
CA TYR A 71 1.70 -5.96 3.03
C TYR A 71 1.37 -6.84 1.82
N GLU A 72 0.08 -6.94 1.50
CA GLU A 72 -0.38 -7.75 0.38
C GLU A 72 -0.09 -7.06 -0.96
N LEU A 73 -0.39 -5.77 -1.06
CA LEU A 73 -0.22 -4.99 -2.29
C LEU A 73 1.25 -4.79 -2.63
N ASN A 74 2.05 -4.28 -1.69
CA ASN A 74 3.48 -4.08 -1.92
C ASN A 74 4.24 -5.41 -2.01
N GLY A 75 3.83 -6.45 -1.27
CA GLY A 75 4.40 -7.79 -1.41
C GLY A 75 4.19 -8.37 -2.82
N ALA A 76 2.96 -8.33 -3.33
CA ALA A 76 2.64 -8.81 -4.68
C ALA A 76 3.31 -7.96 -5.77
N PHE A 77 3.29 -6.62 -5.62
CA PHE A 77 3.91 -5.71 -6.59
C PHE A 77 5.44 -5.86 -6.62
N GLY A 78 6.08 -6.01 -5.45
CA GLY A 78 7.51 -6.28 -5.35
C GLY A 78 7.92 -7.57 -6.08
N ALA A 79 7.11 -8.65 -5.93
CA ALA A 79 7.33 -9.90 -6.65
C ALA A 79 7.18 -9.73 -8.18
N LEU A 80 6.21 -8.92 -8.65
CA LEU A 80 6.10 -8.57 -10.07
C LEU A 80 7.35 -7.83 -10.56
N LEU A 81 7.77 -6.78 -9.86
CA LEU A 81 8.93 -5.96 -10.25
C LEU A 81 10.20 -6.81 -10.32
N THR A 82 10.42 -7.69 -9.33
CA THR A 82 11.55 -8.64 -9.34
C THR A 82 11.50 -9.55 -10.57
N ALA A 83 10.32 -10.08 -10.94
CA ALA A 83 10.15 -10.91 -12.13
C ALA A 83 10.34 -10.15 -13.45
N LEU A 84 10.25 -8.81 -13.42
CA LEU A 84 10.52 -7.92 -14.55
C LEU A 84 11.97 -7.41 -14.58
N GLY A 85 12.83 -7.86 -13.67
CA GLY A 85 14.27 -7.58 -13.65
C GLY A 85 14.69 -6.36 -12.84
N TYR A 86 13.81 -5.76 -12.03
CA TYR A 86 14.21 -4.76 -11.05
C TYR A 86 14.87 -5.41 -9.84
N GLU A 87 15.85 -4.72 -9.24
CA GLU A 87 16.29 -5.05 -7.88
C GLU A 87 15.30 -4.43 -6.87
N VAL A 88 14.69 -5.27 -6.04
CA VAL A 88 13.63 -4.85 -5.11
C VAL A 88 14.00 -5.23 -3.69
N GLU A 89 13.88 -4.28 -2.78
CA GLU A 89 14.02 -4.49 -1.34
C GLU A 89 12.74 -4.07 -0.62
N LEU A 90 12.29 -4.91 0.30
CA LEU A 90 11.16 -4.62 1.18
C LEU A 90 11.66 -3.79 2.36
N LEU A 91 11.01 -2.67 2.63
CA LEU A 91 11.37 -1.75 3.71
C LEU A 91 10.22 -1.64 4.72
N ALA A 92 10.58 -1.63 6.01
CA ALA A 92 9.61 -1.45 7.07
C ALA A 92 9.34 0.04 7.31
N GLY A 93 8.06 0.40 7.35
CA GLY A 93 7.60 1.73 7.71
C GLY A 93 6.89 1.74 9.07
N ARG A 94 6.89 2.91 9.72
CA ARG A 94 6.06 3.23 10.88
C ARG A 94 5.24 4.47 10.55
N VAL A 95 3.93 4.32 10.49
CA VAL A 95 3.01 5.41 10.11
C VAL A 95 2.93 6.43 11.23
N TYR A 96 2.97 7.71 10.87
CA TYR A 96 2.71 8.79 11.82
C TYR A 96 1.21 8.89 12.10
N GLY A 97 0.84 8.69 13.35
CA GLY A 97 -0.51 8.92 13.83
C GLY A 97 -0.69 10.34 14.34
N ASP A 98 -1.79 10.55 15.04
CA ASP A 98 -2.10 11.83 15.71
C ASP A 98 -0.96 12.26 16.64
N GLU A 99 -0.72 13.57 16.74
CA GLU A 99 0.35 14.19 17.52
C GLU A 99 1.78 13.77 17.10
N GLY A 100 1.94 13.26 15.87
CA GLY A 100 3.24 12.87 15.32
C GLY A 100 3.85 11.60 15.93
N ARG A 101 3.09 10.82 16.70
CA ARG A 101 3.57 9.55 17.27
C ARG A 101 3.69 8.48 16.18
N LEU A 102 4.79 7.75 16.21
CA LEU A 102 4.99 6.61 15.31
C LEU A 102 4.15 5.39 15.74
N GLY A 103 3.55 4.73 14.76
CA GLY A 103 2.87 3.46 14.92
C GLY A 103 3.78 2.31 15.40
N ILE A 104 3.27 1.09 15.37
CA ILE A 104 4.02 -0.10 15.78
C ILE A 104 5.21 -0.38 14.84
N PRO A 105 6.24 -1.12 15.25
CA PRO A 105 7.23 -1.66 14.31
C PRO A 105 6.55 -2.50 13.22
N TYR A 106 7.06 -2.41 11.99
CA TYR A 106 6.47 -3.10 10.82
C TYR A 106 5.01 -2.71 10.52
N ASP A 107 4.62 -1.47 10.86
CA ASP A 107 3.28 -0.92 10.67
C ASP A 107 2.89 -0.80 9.19
N HIS A 108 3.88 -0.61 8.34
CA HIS A 108 3.74 -0.46 6.89
C HIS A 108 4.86 -1.18 6.15
N LEU A 109 4.58 -1.65 4.94
CA LEU A 109 5.56 -2.18 4.00
C LEU A 109 5.61 -1.28 2.78
N ALA A 110 6.80 -0.79 2.43
CA ALA A 110 7.08 -0.08 1.19
C ALA A 110 8.25 -0.73 0.43
N LEU A 111 8.51 -0.31 -0.80
CA LEU A 111 9.53 -0.92 -1.66
C LEU A 111 10.62 0.09 -2.02
N ARG A 112 11.89 -0.29 -1.85
CA ARG A 112 12.99 0.32 -2.57
C ARG A 112 13.19 -0.45 -3.87
N VAL A 113 13.16 0.26 -4.99
CA VAL A 113 13.26 -0.32 -6.33
C VAL A 113 14.42 0.34 -7.05
N ARG A 114 15.42 -0.44 -7.47
CA ARG A 114 16.54 0.05 -8.28
C ARG A 114 16.25 -0.18 -9.75
N THR A 115 16.39 0.89 -10.50
CA THR A 115 16.25 0.90 -11.97
C THR A 115 17.56 0.58 -12.67
N ALA A 116 17.52 0.31 -13.97
CA ALA A 116 18.67 -0.12 -14.77
C ALA A 116 19.82 0.89 -14.81
N ASP A 117 19.55 2.17 -14.58
CA ASP A 117 20.53 3.25 -14.45
C ASP A 117 21.17 3.35 -13.06
N GLY A 118 20.78 2.47 -12.13
CA GLY A 118 21.27 2.41 -10.75
C GLY A 118 20.58 3.37 -9.78
N ALA A 119 19.54 4.10 -10.20
CA ALA A 119 18.79 4.99 -9.32
C ALA A 119 17.84 4.21 -8.41
N ASP A 120 17.71 4.65 -7.15
CA ASP A 120 16.81 4.06 -6.15
C ASP A 120 15.52 4.87 -6.03
N TRP A 121 14.40 4.17 -6.07
CA TRP A 121 13.06 4.72 -6.02
C TRP A 121 12.24 4.10 -4.88
N LEU A 122 11.47 4.92 -4.19
CA LEU A 122 10.44 4.47 -3.27
C LEU A 122 9.15 4.22 -4.05
N ALA A 123 8.75 2.97 -4.17
CA ALA A 123 7.48 2.57 -4.75
C ALA A 123 6.53 2.10 -3.64
N ASP A 124 5.31 2.63 -3.63
CA ASP A 124 4.33 2.33 -2.59
C ASP A 124 2.91 2.33 -3.17
N VAL A 125 2.44 1.15 -3.52
CA VAL A 125 1.06 0.93 -4.01
C VAL A 125 0.10 0.54 -2.89
N GLY A 126 0.58 0.50 -1.64
CA GLY A 126 -0.14 -0.04 -0.50
C GLY A 126 -0.48 0.97 0.61
N PHE A 127 -0.18 2.26 0.48
CA PHE A 127 -0.50 3.25 1.52
C PHE A 127 -1.94 3.78 1.43
N GLY A 128 -2.62 3.53 0.33
CA GLY A 128 -3.94 4.09 0.04
C GLY A 128 -3.84 5.43 -0.70
N ALA A 129 -4.12 6.56 -0.05
CA ALA A 129 -4.01 7.88 -0.68
C ALA A 129 -2.56 8.41 -0.56
N HIS A 130 -1.73 8.12 -1.54
CA HIS A 130 -0.30 8.48 -1.57
C HIS A 130 0.12 9.01 -2.96
N SER A 131 1.41 8.95 -3.29
CA SER A 131 1.94 9.34 -4.60
C SER A 131 1.40 8.43 -5.70
N HIS A 132 1.15 9.01 -6.88
CA HIS A 132 0.74 8.25 -8.06
C HIS A 132 1.94 7.58 -8.73
N PHE A 133 3.14 8.12 -8.50
CA PHE A 133 4.39 7.64 -9.06
C PHE A 133 5.41 7.33 -7.97
N PRO A 134 6.41 6.50 -8.25
CA PRO A 134 7.53 6.29 -7.34
C PRO A 134 8.26 7.60 -7.06
N LEU A 135 8.72 7.78 -5.82
CA LEU A 135 9.48 8.94 -5.38
C LEU A 135 10.98 8.62 -5.43
N SER A 136 11.81 9.58 -5.84
CA SER A 136 13.27 9.41 -5.79
C SER A 136 13.75 9.33 -4.34
N LEU A 137 14.53 8.29 -4.02
CA LEU A 137 15.16 8.17 -2.71
C LEU A 137 16.42 9.03 -2.56
N ALA A 138 16.97 9.54 -3.66
CA ALA A 138 18.14 10.43 -3.66
C ALA A 138 17.76 11.90 -3.52
N GLU A 139 16.57 12.29 -4.01
CA GLU A 139 16.11 13.68 -3.99
C GLU A 139 15.63 14.06 -2.57
N ARG A 140 16.19 15.13 -2.01
CA ARG A 140 15.84 15.67 -0.69
C ARG A 140 14.95 16.91 -0.77
N GLY A 141 14.79 17.48 -1.95
CA GLY A 141 13.86 18.58 -2.25
C GLY A 141 12.42 18.10 -2.37
N GLU A 142 11.56 19.00 -2.79
CA GLU A 142 10.15 18.71 -3.07
C GLU A 142 10.01 17.95 -4.39
N GLN A 143 9.22 16.90 -4.36
CA GLN A 143 8.86 16.07 -5.51
C GLN A 143 7.38 16.27 -5.79
N THR A 144 7.05 16.93 -6.90
CA THR A 144 5.65 17.15 -7.30
C THR A 144 5.07 15.91 -7.93
N ASP A 145 3.89 15.53 -7.45
CA ASP A 145 3.13 14.36 -7.89
C ASP A 145 1.63 14.74 -7.93
N PRO A 146 0.79 14.16 -8.79
CA PRO A 146 -0.65 14.41 -8.76
C PRO A 146 -1.31 14.11 -7.40
N GLY A 147 -0.73 13.21 -6.60
CA GLY A 147 -1.18 12.91 -5.24
C GLY A 147 -0.81 13.99 -4.21
N GLY A 148 0.02 14.97 -4.56
CA GLY A 148 0.48 16.06 -3.68
C GLY A 148 1.96 16.38 -3.86
N THR A 149 2.50 17.23 -2.99
CA THR A 149 3.93 17.53 -2.93
C THR A 149 4.57 16.63 -1.88
N PHE A 150 5.54 15.82 -2.30
CA PHE A 150 6.24 14.87 -1.42
C PHE A 150 7.67 15.34 -1.13
N ARG A 151 8.19 14.89 0.01
CA ARG A 151 9.60 15.03 0.35
C ARG A 151 10.06 13.78 1.10
N VAL A 152 11.26 13.32 0.79
CA VAL A 152 11.95 12.24 1.50
C VAL A 152 13.18 12.83 2.18
N THR A 153 13.21 12.84 3.51
CA THR A 153 14.27 13.48 4.29
C THR A 153 14.90 12.47 5.27
N GLU A 154 16.10 12.77 5.74
CA GLU A 154 16.65 12.03 6.88
C GLU A 154 15.71 12.15 8.08
N ALA A 155 15.47 11.04 8.78
CA ALA A 155 14.58 11.01 9.92
C ALA A 155 15.14 11.83 11.08
N GLY A 156 14.28 12.68 11.66
CA GLY A 156 14.58 13.38 12.90
C GLY A 156 14.55 12.45 14.13
N PRO A 157 14.83 12.98 15.32
CA PRO A 157 14.65 12.24 16.57
C PRO A 157 13.23 11.63 16.67
N ASP A 158 13.10 10.45 17.30
CA ASP A 158 11.80 9.86 17.55
C ASP A 158 10.99 10.81 18.47
N PRO A 159 9.81 11.29 18.06
CA PRO A 159 9.00 12.21 18.85
C PRO A 159 8.60 11.64 20.22
N ALA A 160 8.56 10.33 20.37
CA ALA A 160 8.23 9.65 21.63
C ALA A 160 9.43 9.53 22.60
N GLY A 161 10.62 10.04 22.21
CA GLY A 161 11.83 9.98 23.02
C GLY A 161 12.36 8.54 23.26
N VAL A 162 11.78 7.55 22.60
CA VAL A 162 12.31 6.20 22.59
C VAL A 162 13.48 6.20 21.62
N THR A 163 14.63 6.65 22.11
CA THR A 163 15.90 6.36 21.41
C THR A 163 16.03 4.85 21.42
N GLY A 164 15.59 4.20 20.33
CA GLY A 164 16.08 2.90 20.00
C GLY A 164 17.59 3.02 20.05
N THR A 165 18.22 2.40 21.05
CA THR A 165 19.66 2.35 21.16
C THR A 165 20.20 1.81 19.85
N ALA A 166 20.64 2.72 18.97
CA ALA A 166 21.60 2.37 17.96
C ALA A 166 22.80 1.86 18.75
N GLY A 167 22.87 0.54 18.94
CA GLY A 167 24.04 -0.08 19.54
C GLY A 167 25.26 0.36 18.74
N PRO A 168 26.44 0.57 19.37
CA PRO A 168 27.65 0.89 18.67
C PRO A 168 28.02 -0.30 17.78
N GLY A 169 27.57 -0.30 16.53
CA GLY A 169 27.73 -1.40 15.56
C GLY A 169 26.80 -1.33 14.36
N SER A 170 25.82 -0.42 14.30
CA SER A 170 24.92 -0.24 13.16
C SER A 170 25.57 0.62 12.03
N ALA A 171 26.80 0.34 11.67
CA ALA A 171 27.53 1.09 10.64
C ALA A 171 27.26 0.61 9.20
N ALA A 172 26.26 -0.24 8.97
CA ALA A 172 25.94 -0.78 7.64
C ALA A 172 24.50 -0.48 7.15
N GLY A 173 23.67 0.24 7.91
CA GLY A 173 22.36 0.75 7.47
C GLY A 173 22.41 2.27 7.43
N GLY A 174 21.99 2.89 6.32
CA GLY A 174 21.78 4.33 6.24
C GLY A 174 20.81 4.81 7.34
N ALA A 175 20.74 6.13 7.56
CA ALA A 175 19.77 6.72 8.46
C ALA A 175 18.34 6.41 7.96
N ASP A 176 17.40 6.26 8.91
CA ASP A 176 15.98 6.16 8.58
C ASP A 176 15.51 7.41 7.82
N LEU A 177 14.48 7.29 7.05
CA LEU A 177 13.94 8.37 6.23
C LEU A 177 12.50 8.70 6.67
N ASP A 178 12.17 9.98 6.71
CA ASP A 178 10.79 10.43 6.87
C ASP A 178 10.20 10.78 5.50
N VAL A 179 9.05 10.23 5.19
CA VAL A 179 8.27 10.56 4.00
C VAL A 179 7.19 11.54 4.38
N LEU A 180 7.22 12.72 3.76
CA LEU A 180 6.26 13.80 4.00
C LEU A 180 5.38 14.00 2.77
N ARG A 181 4.13 14.43 2.99
CA ARG A 181 3.19 14.86 1.94
C ARG A 181 2.57 16.19 2.33
N ASN A 182 2.65 17.17 1.44
CA ASN A 182 2.14 18.53 1.68
C ASN A 182 2.65 19.12 3.02
N GLY A 183 3.91 18.86 3.35
CA GLY A 183 4.56 19.30 4.58
C GLY A 183 4.25 18.45 5.83
N GLY A 184 3.25 17.56 5.79
CA GLY A 184 2.90 16.66 6.90
C GLY A 184 3.58 15.29 6.81
N PRO A 185 4.09 14.73 7.93
CA PRO A 185 4.70 13.41 7.94
C PRO A 185 3.67 12.32 7.65
N GLN A 186 4.05 11.33 6.84
CA GLN A 186 3.23 10.17 6.51
C GLN A 186 3.72 8.93 7.25
N TYR A 187 4.97 8.56 7.02
CA TYR A 187 5.61 7.44 7.70
C TYR A 187 7.12 7.60 7.76
N ARG A 188 7.72 6.99 8.76
CA ARG A 188 9.17 6.79 8.87
C ARG A 188 9.53 5.46 8.25
N LEU A 189 10.55 5.44 7.41
CA LEU A 189 11.01 4.30 6.67
C LEU A 189 12.37 3.84 7.19
N GLU A 190 12.46 2.59 7.64
CA GLU A 190 13.74 1.96 7.94
C GLU A 190 14.43 1.58 6.62
N THR A 191 15.68 2.00 6.44
CA THR A 191 16.42 1.73 5.19
C THR A 191 17.01 0.33 5.10
N ARG A 192 16.92 -0.46 6.17
CA ARG A 192 17.39 -1.84 6.21
C ARG A 192 16.42 -2.77 5.47
N PRO A 193 16.89 -3.57 4.48
CA PRO A 193 16.05 -4.56 3.80
C PRO A 193 15.46 -5.61 4.74
N ARG A 194 14.23 -6.04 4.43
CA ARG A 194 13.45 -7.00 5.20
C ARG A 194 12.98 -8.15 4.30
N ALA A 195 12.66 -9.30 4.93
CA ALA A 195 11.94 -10.37 4.28
C ALA A 195 10.43 -10.19 4.45
N LEU A 196 9.62 -10.70 3.53
CA LEU A 196 8.15 -10.61 3.62
C LEU A 196 7.61 -11.23 4.92
N ALA A 197 8.23 -12.30 5.40
CA ALA A 197 7.89 -12.97 6.66
C ALA A 197 8.06 -12.07 7.90
N ASP A 198 8.94 -11.06 7.85
CA ASP A 198 9.15 -10.14 8.98
C ASP A 198 7.89 -9.32 9.28
N PHE A 199 7.02 -9.13 8.28
CA PHE A 199 5.78 -8.36 8.40
C PHE A 199 4.59 -9.16 8.95
N THR A 200 4.72 -10.46 9.14
CA THR A 200 3.63 -11.34 9.61
C THR A 200 3.04 -10.85 10.94
N GLY A 201 3.88 -10.41 11.88
CA GLY A 201 3.43 -9.87 13.16
C GLY A 201 2.62 -8.57 13.03
N GLY A 202 3.05 -7.65 12.16
CA GLY A 202 2.33 -6.41 11.84
C GLY A 202 0.98 -6.70 11.18
N ALA A 203 0.97 -7.57 10.16
CA ALA A 203 -0.25 -7.98 9.48
C ALA A 203 -1.25 -8.67 10.44
N TRP A 204 -0.77 -9.55 11.29
CA TRP A 204 -1.59 -10.18 12.32
C TRP A 204 -2.17 -9.14 13.29
N TRP A 205 -1.36 -8.21 13.78
CA TRP A 205 -1.83 -7.16 14.67
C TRP A 205 -2.90 -6.29 14.00
N HIS A 206 -2.68 -5.87 12.77
CA HIS A 206 -3.64 -5.06 12.03
C HIS A 206 -4.95 -5.78 11.74
N SER A 207 -4.90 -7.09 11.54
CA SER A 207 -6.10 -7.90 11.26
C SER A 207 -6.81 -8.39 12.52
N THR A 208 -6.18 -8.31 13.71
CA THR A 208 -6.74 -8.92 14.92
C THR A 208 -6.88 -7.97 16.10
N SER A 209 -6.05 -6.94 16.24
CA SER A 209 -6.08 -6.06 17.40
C SER A 209 -7.30 -5.12 17.38
N PRO A 210 -8.07 -4.99 18.48
CA PRO A 210 -9.15 -4.01 18.58
C PRO A 210 -8.63 -2.57 18.55
N ARG A 211 -7.33 -2.36 18.70
CA ARG A 211 -6.68 -1.04 18.62
C ARG A 211 -6.31 -0.68 17.19
N SER A 212 -6.29 -1.64 16.26
CA SER A 212 -6.05 -1.37 14.86
C SER A 212 -7.22 -0.63 14.22
N HIS A 213 -6.93 0.40 13.43
CA HIS A 213 -7.92 1.08 12.61
C HIS A 213 -8.62 0.08 11.65
N PHE A 214 -7.86 -0.87 11.09
CA PHE A 214 -8.38 -1.82 10.10
C PHE A 214 -9.40 -2.81 10.65
N THR A 215 -9.43 -3.07 11.95
CA THR A 215 -10.48 -3.90 12.56
C THR A 215 -11.75 -3.12 12.90
N ARG A 216 -11.68 -1.78 12.90
CA ARG A 216 -12.78 -0.89 13.30
C ARG A 216 -13.44 -0.17 12.13
N SER A 217 -12.82 -0.19 10.97
CA SER A 217 -13.32 0.46 9.76
C SER A 217 -13.21 -0.48 8.57
N LEU A 218 -14.18 -0.39 7.67
CA LEU A 218 -14.20 -1.12 6.41
C LEU A 218 -13.91 -0.11 5.29
N VAL A 219 -12.92 -0.42 4.47
CA VAL A 219 -12.49 0.45 3.37
C VAL A 219 -12.17 -0.34 2.12
N CYS A 220 -12.58 0.18 0.97
CA CYS A 220 -12.12 -0.22 -0.34
C CYS A 220 -11.88 1.05 -1.18
N SER A 221 -10.66 1.25 -1.69
CA SER A 221 -10.29 2.49 -2.36
C SER A 221 -9.35 2.24 -3.53
N ARG A 222 -9.53 2.98 -4.62
CA ARG A 222 -8.60 2.97 -5.77
C ARG A 222 -8.49 4.34 -6.42
N LEU A 223 -7.44 4.54 -7.18
CA LEU A 223 -7.25 5.69 -8.04
C LEU A 223 -8.19 5.57 -9.27
N THR A 224 -8.74 6.69 -9.73
CA THR A 224 -9.53 6.75 -10.97
C THR A 224 -8.64 7.10 -12.18
N GLU A 225 -9.16 6.91 -13.40
CA GLU A 225 -8.38 7.18 -14.62
C GLU A 225 -7.99 8.65 -14.77
N ASP A 226 -8.83 9.56 -14.30
CA ASP A 226 -8.59 11.00 -14.31
C ASP A 226 -7.66 11.50 -13.19
N GLY A 227 -7.20 10.60 -12.30
CA GLY A 227 -6.33 10.93 -11.17
C GLY A 227 -7.06 11.31 -9.89
N GLY A 228 -8.39 11.19 -9.87
CA GLY A 228 -9.20 11.24 -8.67
C GLY A 228 -9.16 9.93 -7.87
N ARG A 229 -10.08 9.76 -6.94
CA ARG A 229 -10.14 8.56 -6.09
C ARG A 229 -11.58 8.15 -5.77
N LEU A 230 -11.84 6.86 -5.87
CA LEU A 230 -13.04 6.24 -5.32
C LEU A 230 -12.71 5.60 -3.98
N THR A 231 -13.57 5.81 -2.98
CA THR A 231 -13.44 5.18 -1.66
C THR A 231 -14.81 4.76 -1.17
N LEU A 232 -15.02 3.46 -0.99
CA LEU A 232 -16.17 2.91 -0.30
C LEU A 232 -15.77 2.63 1.15
N SER A 233 -16.34 3.40 2.09
CA SER A 233 -16.13 3.22 3.53
C SER A 233 -17.44 2.78 4.18
N GLY A 234 -17.49 1.54 4.66
CA GLY A 234 -18.76 0.92 5.03
C GLY A 234 -19.71 0.89 3.84
N ARG A 235 -20.78 1.70 3.89
CA ARG A 235 -21.76 1.84 2.79
C ARG A 235 -21.62 3.17 2.04
N VAL A 236 -20.74 4.08 2.44
CA VAL A 236 -20.63 5.40 1.82
C VAL A 236 -19.56 5.38 0.74
N LEU A 237 -19.97 5.56 -0.52
CA LEU A 237 -19.07 5.81 -1.63
C LEU A 237 -18.72 7.29 -1.67
N THR A 238 -17.44 7.60 -1.59
CA THR A 238 -16.88 8.94 -1.79
C THR A 238 -16.11 8.97 -3.10
N THR A 239 -16.50 9.85 -4.01
CA THR A 239 -15.73 10.22 -5.20
C THR A 239 -14.97 11.49 -4.89
N THR A 240 -13.65 11.44 -4.95
CA THR A 240 -12.78 12.60 -4.81
C THR A 240 -12.21 12.93 -6.19
N ALA A 241 -12.55 14.10 -6.71
CA ALA A 241 -12.00 14.59 -7.98
C ALA A 241 -10.52 15.00 -7.84
N PRO A 242 -9.75 15.14 -8.95
CA PRO A 242 -8.34 15.56 -8.90
C PRO A 242 -8.11 16.90 -8.21
N ASP A 243 -9.09 17.80 -8.27
CA ASP A 243 -9.08 19.12 -7.60
C ASP A 243 -9.43 19.04 -6.10
N GLY A 244 -9.69 17.85 -5.57
CA GLY A 244 -10.02 17.60 -4.17
C GLY A 244 -11.50 17.73 -3.82
N ARG A 245 -12.38 18.12 -4.76
CA ARG A 245 -13.84 18.09 -4.53
C ARG A 245 -14.30 16.69 -4.23
N LYS A 246 -15.22 16.59 -3.25
CA LYS A 246 -15.78 15.30 -2.82
C LYS A 246 -17.28 15.27 -3.04
N GLU A 247 -17.73 14.16 -3.59
CA GLU A 247 -19.13 13.81 -3.69
C GLU A 247 -19.34 12.49 -2.96
N THR A 248 -20.44 12.38 -2.21
CA THR A 248 -20.77 11.17 -1.46
C THR A 248 -22.12 10.61 -1.93
N ARG A 249 -22.18 9.28 -2.01
CA ARG A 249 -23.39 8.53 -2.30
C ARG A 249 -23.52 7.38 -1.32
N GLU A 250 -24.70 7.18 -0.74
CA GLU A 250 -25.01 6.02 0.09
C GLU A 250 -26.03 5.13 -0.64
N PRO A 251 -25.65 3.90 -1.06
CA PRO A 251 -26.56 2.94 -1.66
C PRO A 251 -27.67 2.55 -0.69
N ALA A 252 -28.90 2.46 -1.21
CA ALA A 252 -30.07 2.16 -0.40
C ALA A 252 -30.18 0.67 -0.05
N THR A 253 -29.69 -0.23 -0.94
CA THR A 253 -29.84 -1.68 -0.78
C THR A 253 -28.48 -2.40 -0.77
N ASP A 254 -28.50 -3.65 -0.32
CA ASP A 254 -27.30 -4.52 -0.34
C ASP A 254 -26.89 -4.87 -1.77
N GLU A 255 -27.85 -5.01 -2.68
CA GLU A 255 -27.59 -5.26 -4.10
C GLU A 255 -26.82 -4.10 -4.74
N GLU A 256 -27.18 -2.86 -4.38
CA GLU A 256 -26.45 -1.67 -4.86
C GLU A 256 -25.01 -1.63 -4.30
N VAL A 257 -24.79 -2.01 -3.03
CA VAL A 257 -23.44 -2.10 -2.45
C VAL A 257 -22.61 -3.17 -3.16
N LEU A 258 -23.18 -4.35 -3.42
CA LEU A 258 -22.50 -5.42 -4.16
C LEU A 258 -22.20 -5.01 -5.61
N ALA A 259 -23.13 -4.27 -6.24
CA ALA A 259 -22.90 -3.70 -7.57
C ALA A 259 -21.70 -2.72 -7.57
N LEU A 260 -21.59 -1.85 -6.56
CA LEU A 260 -20.43 -0.96 -6.42
C LEU A 260 -19.11 -1.73 -6.29
N TYR A 261 -19.05 -2.78 -5.47
CA TYR A 261 -17.83 -3.60 -5.38
C TYR A 261 -17.44 -4.18 -6.73
N ARG A 262 -18.40 -4.69 -7.50
CA ARG A 262 -18.18 -5.31 -8.81
C ARG A 262 -17.78 -4.27 -9.87
N GLU A 263 -18.57 -3.20 -9.99
CA GLU A 263 -18.45 -2.23 -11.08
C GLU A 263 -17.27 -1.27 -10.86
N GLU A 264 -17.11 -0.79 -9.63
CA GLU A 264 -16.10 0.22 -9.31
C GLU A 264 -14.76 -0.37 -8.87
N PHE A 265 -14.75 -1.54 -8.24
CA PHE A 265 -13.53 -2.12 -7.69
C PHE A 265 -13.14 -3.46 -8.31
N GLY A 266 -14.03 -4.05 -9.14
CA GLY A 266 -13.79 -5.34 -9.77
C GLY A 266 -13.74 -6.51 -8.78
N ILE A 267 -14.40 -6.36 -7.62
CA ILE A 267 -14.46 -7.36 -6.55
C ILE A 267 -15.87 -7.92 -6.47
N GLU A 268 -16.00 -9.24 -6.37
CA GLU A 268 -17.29 -9.93 -6.24
C GLU A 268 -17.42 -10.61 -4.86
N PRO A 269 -17.79 -9.88 -3.80
CA PRO A 269 -18.02 -10.49 -2.51
C PRO A 269 -19.36 -11.25 -2.53
N ALA A 270 -19.40 -12.42 -1.89
CA ALA A 270 -20.62 -13.22 -1.81
C ALA A 270 -21.71 -12.59 -0.93
N VAL A 271 -21.32 -11.74 -0.01
CA VAL A 271 -22.20 -10.99 0.90
C VAL A 271 -21.67 -9.57 1.07
N VAL A 272 -22.53 -8.63 1.44
CA VAL A 272 -22.08 -7.27 1.77
C VAL A 272 -21.14 -7.32 2.98
N PRO A 273 -19.88 -6.91 2.82
CA PRO A 273 -18.95 -6.87 3.94
C PRO A 273 -19.42 -5.84 4.97
N THR A 274 -19.37 -6.21 6.24
CA THR A 274 -19.66 -5.32 7.36
C THR A 274 -18.52 -5.36 8.37
N VAL A 275 -18.35 -4.28 9.14
CA VAL A 275 -17.35 -4.29 10.22
C VAL A 275 -17.66 -5.44 11.16
N ARG A 276 -16.74 -6.40 11.25
CA ARG A 276 -16.91 -7.61 12.06
C ARG A 276 -16.95 -7.23 13.53
N GLN A 277 -18.14 -7.36 14.15
CA GLN A 277 -18.25 -7.28 15.60
C GLN A 277 -17.54 -8.51 16.21
N ARG A 278 -16.39 -8.30 16.81
CA ARG A 278 -15.76 -9.35 17.63
C ARG A 278 -16.54 -9.41 18.92
N GLY A 279 -17.20 -10.54 19.18
CA GLY A 279 -17.84 -10.79 20.47
C GLY A 279 -16.84 -10.49 21.58
N GLN A 280 -17.29 -9.80 22.62
CA GLN A 280 -16.56 -9.68 23.86
C GLN A 280 -16.27 -11.09 24.33
N VAL A 281 -15.00 -11.48 24.23
CA VAL A 281 -14.53 -12.66 24.97
C VAL A 281 -14.56 -12.20 26.42
N GLY A 282 -15.58 -12.70 27.15
CA GLY A 282 -15.72 -12.51 28.56
C GLY A 282 -14.61 -13.21 29.35
#